data_ec6d25020a9860edc5c1dfb5d3388f43
#
_entry.id   ec6d25020a9860edc5c1dfb5d3388f43
#
_cell.length_a   1.000
_cell.length_b   1.000
_cell.length_c   1.000
_cell.angle_alpha   90.00
_cell.angle_beta   90.00
_cell.angle_gamma   90.00
#
_symmetry.space_group_name_H-M   'P 1'
#
loop_
_entity.id
_entity.type
_entity.pdbx_description
1 polymer ?
#
loop_
_entity_poly.entity_id
_entity_poly.type
_entity_poly.pdbx_seq_one_letter_code
_entity_poly.pdbx_strand_id
1 'polypeptide(L)'
;MSSRKMNICDEREQRRLADYAERSKCASKMNRKQYKRYHSPVITAEREKVEAELSAMNPLEPEVRHFLSFEGFAELYLRMRDLYPTQLEAYERLEDFYITITGKRRYSEFSSFGRVLNRLLHKT
;
A
#
# COMPACT_ATOMS: atom_id res chain seq x y z
N MET A 1 -10.49 -19.75 -26.75
CA MET A 1 -10.14 -18.98 -25.52
C MET A 1 -11.28 -18.06 -25.21
N SER A 2 -11.77 -18.19 -24.01
CA SER A 2 -12.86 -17.34 -23.58
C SER A 2 -12.36 -15.93 -23.40
N SER A 3 -12.86 -15.00 -24.17
CA SER A 3 -12.66 -13.59 -23.93
C SER A 3 -13.47 -13.21 -22.69
N ARG A 4 -12.91 -13.46 -21.54
CA ARG A 4 -13.54 -13.07 -20.30
C ARG A 4 -13.43 -11.56 -20.20
N LYS A 5 -14.58 -10.90 -20.23
CA LYS A 5 -14.58 -9.46 -19.95
C LYS A 5 -14.20 -9.24 -18.51
N MET A 6 -13.08 -8.59 -18.29
CA MET A 6 -12.69 -8.20 -16.95
C MET A 6 -13.60 -7.09 -16.45
N ASN A 7 -14.00 -7.17 -15.20
CA ASN A 7 -14.77 -6.09 -14.61
C ASN A 7 -13.83 -4.90 -14.30
N ILE A 8 -14.41 -3.76 -13.95
CA ILE A 8 -13.65 -2.54 -13.69
C ILE A 8 -12.62 -2.74 -12.57
N CYS A 9 -12.95 -3.55 -11.55
CA CYS A 9 -12.04 -3.84 -10.44
C CYS A 9 -10.82 -4.63 -10.91
N ASP A 10 -11.02 -5.62 -11.78
CA ASP A 10 -9.92 -6.42 -12.31
C ASP A 10 -8.99 -5.57 -13.18
N GLU A 11 -9.56 -4.67 -14.00
CA GLU A 11 -8.77 -3.77 -14.82
C GLU A 11 -7.92 -2.82 -13.98
N ARG A 12 -8.50 -2.27 -12.91
CA ARG A 12 -7.78 -1.40 -11.99
C ARG A 12 -6.67 -2.14 -11.27
N GLU A 13 -6.95 -3.36 -10.84
CA GLU A 13 -5.97 -4.19 -10.17
C GLU A 13 -4.80 -4.51 -11.10
N GLN A 14 -5.08 -4.92 -12.33
CA GLN A 14 -4.04 -5.20 -13.32
C GLN A 14 -3.20 -3.96 -13.62
N ARG A 15 -3.84 -2.80 -13.77
CA ARG A 15 -3.13 -1.56 -14.02
C ARG A 15 -2.19 -1.22 -12.86
N ARG A 16 -2.64 -1.40 -11.63
CA ARG A 16 -1.80 -1.16 -10.46
C ARG A 16 -0.66 -2.15 -10.33
N LEU A 17 -0.91 -3.41 -10.62
CA LEU A 17 0.15 -4.42 -10.63
C LEU A 17 1.21 -4.09 -11.67
N ALA A 18 0.79 -3.61 -12.85
CA ALA A 18 1.72 -3.16 -13.87
C ALA A 18 2.53 -1.94 -13.41
N ASP A 19 1.86 -0.95 -12.79
CA ASP A 19 2.53 0.23 -12.25
C ASP A 19 3.50 -0.13 -11.13
N TYR A 20 3.10 -1.07 -10.27
CA TYR A 20 3.96 -1.56 -9.20
C TYR A 20 5.19 -2.25 -9.77
N ALA A 21 5.01 -3.08 -10.80
CA ALA A 21 6.12 -3.76 -11.45
C ALA A 21 7.09 -2.78 -12.10
N GLU A 22 6.58 -1.72 -12.72
CA GLU A 22 7.40 -0.64 -13.28
C GLU A 22 8.22 0.05 -12.20
N ARG A 23 7.59 0.40 -11.09
CA ARG A 23 8.26 1.04 -9.96
C ARG A 23 9.30 0.11 -9.33
N SER A 24 9.00 -1.19 -9.27
CA SER A 24 9.94 -2.17 -8.74
C SER A 24 11.19 -2.28 -9.59
N LYS A 25 11.06 -2.12 -10.92
CA LYS A 25 12.22 -2.06 -11.80
C LYS A 25 13.08 -0.83 -11.51
N CYS A 26 12.43 0.30 -11.18
CA CYS A 26 13.16 1.51 -10.76
C CYS A 26 13.80 1.31 -9.40
N ALA A 27 13.17 0.55 -8.51
CA ALA A 27 13.71 0.24 -7.19
C ALA A 27 15.00 -0.58 -7.27
N SER A 28 15.21 -1.33 -8.37
CA SER A 28 16.46 -2.05 -8.57
C SER A 28 17.67 -1.12 -8.68
N LYS A 29 17.42 0.18 -8.90
CA LYS A 29 18.48 1.20 -8.95
C LYS A 29 18.69 1.90 -7.61
N MET A 30 18.05 1.45 -6.53
CA MET A 30 18.27 2.06 -5.23
C MET A 30 19.74 1.94 -4.83
N ASN A 31 20.22 2.90 -4.04
CA ASN A 31 21.60 2.91 -3.63
C ASN A 31 21.88 1.75 -2.67
N ARG A 32 23.17 1.49 -2.43
CA ARG A 32 23.63 0.34 -1.63
C ARG A 32 23.05 0.35 -0.21
N LYS A 33 22.93 1.53 0.39
CA LYS A 33 22.40 1.70 1.74
C LYS A 33 20.92 1.36 1.81
N GLN A 34 20.14 1.82 0.83
CA GLN A 34 18.71 1.51 0.73
C GLN A 34 18.49 0.01 0.46
N TYR A 35 19.31 -0.57 -0.40
CA TYR A 35 19.23 -1.99 -0.72
C TYR A 35 19.45 -2.85 0.52
N LYS A 36 20.51 -2.56 1.29
CA LYS A 36 20.80 -3.29 2.53
C LYS A 36 19.66 -3.17 3.53
N ARG A 37 19.10 -1.98 3.67
CA ARG A 37 17.99 -1.74 4.58
C ARG A 37 16.77 -2.55 4.18
N TYR A 38 16.40 -2.51 2.90
CA TYR A 38 15.22 -3.22 2.38
C TYR A 38 15.36 -4.74 2.58
N HIS A 39 16.54 -5.28 2.39
CA HIS A 39 16.80 -6.72 2.53
C HIS A 39 17.21 -7.13 3.95
N SER A 40 17.23 -6.21 4.89
CA SER A 40 17.50 -6.51 6.29
C SER A 40 16.48 -7.53 6.81
N PRO A 41 16.92 -8.56 7.58
CA PRO A 41 15.99 -9.53 8.17
C PRO A 41 14.91 -8.88 9.04
N VAL A 42 15.28 -7.84 9.78
CA VAL A 42 14.33 -7.11 10.67
C VAL A 42 13.26 -6.42 9.85
N ILE A 43 13.64 -5.70 8.80
CA ILE A 43 12.69 -4.99 7.93
C ILE A 43 11.82 -5.99 7.17
N THR A 44 12.40 -7.08 6.68
CA THR A 44 11.65 -8.12 5.99
C THR A 44 10.60 -8.76 6.90
N ALA A 45 10.98 -9.08 8.13
CA ALA A 45 10.05 -9.68 9.10
C ALA A 45 8.91 -8.72 9.44
N GLU A 46 9.19 -7.43 9.65
CA GLU A 46 8.15 -6.44 9.92
C GLU A 46 7.22 -6.26 8.72
N ARG A 47 7.77 -6.22 7.52
CA ARG A 47 6.96 -6.11 6.31
C ARG A 47 6.02 -7.32 6.16
N GLU A 48 6.54 -8.52 6.35
CA GLU A 48 5.73 -9.74 6.27
C GLU A 48 4.63 -9.76 7.32
N LYS A 49 4.95 -9.30 8.53
CA LYS A 49 3.98 -9.22 9.62
C LYS A 49 2.83 -8.28 9.29
N VAL A 50 3.15 -7.07 8.81
CA VAL A 50 2.13 -6.08 8.45
C VAL A 50 1.27 -6.60 7.30
N GLU A 51 1.90 -7.17 6.27
CA GLU A 51 1.14 -7.70 5.13
C GLU A 51 0.25 -8.87 5.54
N ALA A 52 0.71 -9.72 6.47
CA ALA A 52 -0.12 -10.81 7.00
C ALA A 52 -1.32 -10.27 7.75
N GLU A 53 -1.14 -9.25 8.59
CA GLU A 53 -2.24 -8.60 9.31
C GLU A 53 -3.28 -8.05 8.34
N LEU A 54 -2.83 -7.36 7.30
CA LEU A 54 -3.73 -6.77 6.30
C LEU A 54 -4.46 -7.84 5.49
N SER A 55 -3.77 -8.91 5.13
CA SER A 55 -4.37 -10.02 4.37
C SER A 55 -5.41 -10.79 5.16
N ALA A 56 -5.28 -10.79 6.48
CA ALA A 56 -6.20 -11.51 7.37
C ALA A 56 -7.44 -10.68 7.75
N MET A 57 -7.52 -9.42 7.34
CA MET A 57 -8.65 -8.56 7.69
C MET A 57 -9.96 -9.06 7.10
N ASN A 58 -10.94 -9.22 7.96
CA ASN A 58 -12.29 -9.61 7.58
C ASN A 58 -13.15 -8.33 7.51
N PRO A 59 -13.85 -8.06 6.38
CA PRO A 59 -14.67 -6.84 6.25
C PRO A 59 -15.74 -6.67 7.33
N LEU A 60 -16.07 -7.73 8.06
CA LEU A 60 -17.06 -7.66 9.12
C LEU A 60 -16.48 -7.33 10.50
N GLU A 61 -15.16 -7.24 10.62
CA GLU A 61 -14.51 -7.00 11.90
C GLU A 61 -14.37 -5.50 12.19
N PRO A 62 -14.42 -5.09 13.48
CA PRO A 62 -14.27 -3.68 13.86
C PRO A 62 -12.93 -3.06 13.44
N GLU A 63 -11.84 -3.83 13.45
CA GLU A 63 -10.53 -3.33 13.03
C GLU A 63 -10.53 -2.85 11.59
N VAL A 64 -11.35 -3.47 10.74
CA VAL A 64 -11.47 -3.05 9.34
C VAL A 64 -12.10 -1.68 9.25
N ARG A 65 -13.06 -1.36 10.12
CA ARG A 65 -13.65 -0.01 10.14
C ARG A 65 -12.60 1.05 10.42
N HIS A 66 -11.68 0.75 11.33
CA HIS A 66 -10.57 1.67 11.61
C HIS A 66 -9.69 1.84 10.38
N PHE A 67 -9.32 0.75 9.71
CA PHE A 67 -8.55 0.83 8.46
C PHE A 67 -9.28 1.64 7.39
N LEU A 68 -10.61 1.54 7.32
CA LEU A 68 -11.40 2.29 6.34
C LEU A 68 -11.49 3.78 6.68
N SER A 69 -11.21 4.16 7.92
CA SER A 69 -11.14 5.56 8.31
C SER A 69 -9.83 6.19 7.83
N PHE A 70 -9.84 7.51 7.72
CA PHE A 70 -8.63 8.23 7.33
C PHE A 70 -7.49 8.01 8.32
N GLU A 71 -7.79 8.07 9.61
CA GLU A 71 -6.79 7.90 10.67
C GLU A 71 -6.16 6.51 10.63
N GLY A 72 -6.98 5.48 10.45
CA GLY A 72 -6.47 4.10 10.38
C GLY A 72 -5.62 3.86 9.15
N PHE A 73 -6.04 4.40 8.01
CA PHE A 73 -5.26 4.32 6.77
C PHE A 73 -3.90 5.01 6.96
N ALA A 74 -3.91 6.21 7.53
CA ALA A 74 -2.68 6.97 7.78
C ALA A 74 -1.75 6.26 8.77
N GLU A 75 -2.30 5.66 9.82
CA GLU A 75 -1.51 4.89 10.79
C GLU A 75 -0.78 3.73 10.13
N LEU A 76 -1.49 2.98 9.28
CA LEU A 76 -0.89 1.86 8.56
C LEU A 76 0.18 2.34 7.58
N TYR A 77 -0.07 3.44 6.87
CA TYR A 77 0.94 4.02 5.99
C TYR A 77 2.21 4.37 6.77
N LEU A 78 2.08 4.99 7.94
CA LEU A 78 3.23 5.37 8.75
C LEU A 78 4.02 4.15 9.24
N ARG A 79 3.34 3.02 9.50
CA ARG A 79 4.02 1.75 9.80
C ARG A 79 4.75 1.19 8.59
N MET A 80 4.20 1.36 7.39
CA MET A 80 4.68 0.71 6.18
C MET A 80 5.74 1.51 5.43
N ARG A 81 5.73 2.84 5.57
CA ARG A 81 6.53 3.73 4.70
C ARG A 81 8.03 3.42 4.67
N ASP A 82 8.57 2.88 5.75
CA ASP A 82 9.99 2.55 5.85
C ASP A 82 10.31 1.07 5.58
N LEU A 83 9.28 0.28 5.26
CA LEU A 83 9.42 -1.15 5.03
C LEU A 83 9.54 -1.50 3.55
N TYR A 84 9.43 -0.52 2.68
CA TYR A 84 9.45 -0.68 1.22
C TYR A 84 10.56 0.19 0.63
N PRO A 85 10.94 -0.07 -0.63
CA PRO A 85 12.02 0.71 -1.26
C PRO A 85 11.74 2.20 -1.34
N THR A 86 10.48 2.59 -1.56
CA THR A 86 10.07 3.98 -1.59
C THR A 86 8.78 4.17 -0.83
N GLN A 87 8.51 5.41 -0.42
CA GLN A 87 7.24 5.74 0.24
C GLN A 87 6.06 5.57 -0.71
N LEU A 88 6.25 5.85 -2.00
CA LEU A 88 5.23 5.63 -3.01
C LEU A 88 4.83 4.16 -3.09
N GLU A 89 5.81 3.25 -3.06
CA GLU A 89 5.52 1.82 -3.10
C GLU A 89 4.79 1.35 -1.85
N ALA A 90 5.17 1.86 -0.69
CA ALA A 90 4.47 1.55 0.56
C ALA A 90 3.01 2.01 0.48
N TYR A 91 2.77 3.22 0.00
CA TYR A 91 1.43 3.75 -0.18
C TYR A 91 0.61 2.91 -1.18
N GLU A 92 1.19 2.58 -2.33
CA GLU A 92 0.49 1.80 -3.35
C GLU A 92 0.16 0.39 -2.85
N ARG A 93 1.05 -0.21 -2.07
CA ARG A 93 0.78 -1.51 -1.47
C ARG A 93 -0.39 -1.43 -0.48
N LEU A 94 -0.47 -0.37 0.29
CA LEU A 94 -1.59 -0.15 1.21
C LEU A 94 -2.90 0.03 0.43
N GLU A 95 -2.88 0.76 -0.68
CA GLU A 95 -4.05 0.89 -1.55
C GLU A 95 -4.47 -0.46 -2.14
N ASP A 96 -3.51 -1.34 -2.45
CA ASP A 96 -3.83 -2.68 -2.93
C ASP A 96 -4.68 -3.44 -1.92
N PHE A 97 -4.30 -3.40 -0.64
CA PHE A 97 -5.09 -4.03 0.42
C PHE A 97 -6.44 -3.35 0.60
N TYR A 98 -6.47 -2.03 0.51
CA TYR A 98 -7.73 -1.28 0.62
C TYR A 98 -8.71 -1.68 -0.49
N ILE A 99 -8.22 -1.84 -1.72
CA ILE A 99 -9.06 -2.26 -2.84
C ILE A 99 -9.56 -3.69 -2.66
N THR A 100 -8.72 -4.57 -2.12
CA THR A 100 -9.13 -5.95 -1.84
C THR A 100 -10.35 -5.96 -0.90
N ILE A 101 -10.42 -5.02 0.03
CA ILE A 101 -11.51 -4.94 1.01
C ILE A 101 -12.72 -4.18 0.45
N THR A 102 -12.49 -3.05 -0.23
CA THR A 102 -13.57 -2.12 -0.63
C THR A 102 -13.93 -2.15 -2.11
N GLY A 103 -13.06 -2.70 -2.95
CA GLY A 103 -13.25 -2.72 -4.40
C GLY A 103 -12.79 -1.45 -5.11
N LYS A 104 -12.30 -0.45 -4.37
CA LYS A 104 -11.84 0.81 -4.97
C LYS A 104 -10.71 1.44 -4.14
N ARG A 105 -9.93 2.29 -4.80
CA ARG A 105 -8.89 3.05 -4.11
C ARG A 105 -9.49 4.07 -3.17
N ARG A 106 -8.78 4.38 -2.07
CA ARG A 106 -9.16 5.46 -1.18
C ARG A 106 -8.81 6.82 -1.78
N TYR A 107 -7.63 6.93 -2.38
CA TYR A 107 -7.16 8.16 -3.02
C TYR A 107 -6.77 7.87 -4.46
N SER A 108 -6.90 8.87 -5.32
CA SER A 108 -6.53 8.71 -6.73
C SER A 108 -5.03 8.54 -6.92
N GLU A 109 -4.23 9.22 -6.09
CA GLU A 109 -2.78 9.18 -6.20
C GLU A 109 -2.12 9.53 -4.86
N PHE A 110 -0.83 9.23 -4.77
CA PHE A 110 -0.05 9.45 -3.55
C PHE A 110 -0.04 10.93 -3.14
N SER A 111 0.05 11.85 -4.10
CA SER A 111 0.07 13.28 -3.78
C SER A 111 -1.22 13.74 -3.09
N SER A 112 -2.36 13.20 -3.48
CA SER A 112 -3.64 13.50 -2.83
C SER A 112 -3.64 13.04 -1.38
N PHE A 113 -3.17 11.82 -1.13
CA PHE A 113 -3.02 11.28 0.21
C PHE A 113 -2.03 12.12 1.02
N GLY A 114 -0.89 12.49 0.42
CA GLY A 114 0.14 13.27 1.08
C GLY A 114 -0.36 14.61 1.62
N ARG A 115 -1.22 15.29 0.88
CA ARG A 115 -1.82 16.55 1.34
C ARG A 115 -2.67 16.35 2.59
N VAL A 116 -3.47 15.31 2.60
CA VAL A 116 -4.34 14.99 3.74
C VAL A 116 -3.50 14.57 4.94
N LEU A 117 -2.49 13.75 4.72
CA LEU A 117 -1.56 13.31 5.77
C LEU A 117 -0.84 14.51 6.40
N ASN A 118 -0.35 15.43 5.59
CA ASN A 118 0.32 16.63 6.10
C ASN A 118 -0.60 17.47 6.99
N ARG A 119 -1.86 17.63 6.62
CA ARG A 119 -2.83 18.33 7.46
C ARG A 119 -2.99 17.63 8.81
N LEU A 120 -3.06 16.31 8.81
CA LEU A 120 -3.19 15.54 10.04
C LEU A 120 -1.97 15.73 10.94
N LEU A 121 -0.76 15.63 10.38
CA LEU A 121 0.49 15.73 11.13
C LEU A 121 0.75 17.13 11.67
N HIS A 122 0.24 18.16 11.02
CA HIS A 122 0.41 19.55 11.42
C HIS A 122 -0.77 20.13 12.20
N LYS A 123 -1.72 19.30 12.56
CA LYS A 123 -2.96 19.73 13.23
C LYS A 123 -2.83 19.88 14.74
N THR A 124 -1.68 19.65 15.30
CA THR A 124 -1.45 19.83 16.72
C THR A 124 -0.97 21.21 17.05
#